data_19bc625991c5a68b432a1cd9ca663742
#
_entry.id   19bc625991c5a68b432a1cd9ca663742
#
_cell.length_a   1.000
_cell.length_b   1.000
_cell.length_c   1.000
_cell.angle_alpha   90.00
_cell.angle_beta   90.00
_cell.angle_gamma   90.00
#
_symmetry.space_group_name_H-M   'P 1'
#
loop_
_entity.id
_entity.type
_entity.pdbx_description
1 polymer ?
#
loop_
_entity_poly.entity_id
_entity_poly.type
_entity_poly.pdbx_seq_one_letter_code
_entity_poly.pdbx_strand_id
1 'polypeptide(L)'
;MKLDTYQEAAARKILVYGPPKSGKTDLVGRLAEKYKLHWLDLEDGIKTLLHSPRMKKEWMGNIELYKIPDTQMTPAAIETMLRILKGGTQNICHTHGIANCVKCKATDAPYTPINISSFGPNDVLVLDSVSQLSLSAMNYIQREILLKDNFDKKPDWDDYAKQGRILERIFSILQAAPFHVVCISH
;
A
#
# COMPACT_ATOMS: atom_id res chain seq x y z
N MET A 1 26.21 -6.25 21.43
CA MET A 1 25.50 -5.06 21.98
C MET A 1 24.90 -5.47 23.32
N LYS A 2 25.08 -4.68 24.37
CA LYS A 2 24.45 -4.97 25.68
C LYS A 2 23.02 -4.45 25.68
N LEU A 3 22.12 -5.11 26.42
CA LEU A 3 20.70 -4.75 26.46
C LEU A 3 20.46 -3.34 27.04
N ASP A 4 21.31 -2.92 28.00
CA ASP A 4 21.25 -1.59 28.62
C ASP A 4 21.62 -0.44 27.67
N THR A 5 22.31 -0.74 26.56
CA THR A 5 22.66 0.21 25.50
C THR A 5 21.77 0.10 24.25
N TYR A 6 20.76 -0.78 24.28
CA TYR A 6 19.83 -0.95 23.18
C TYR A 6 18.91 0.27 23.08
N GLN A 7 18.99 0.99 21.97
CA GLN A 7 18.03 2.02 21.61
C GLN A 7 16.97 1.41 20.72
N GLU A 8 15.73 1.45 21.16
CA GLU A 8 14.59 0.97 20.36
C GLU A 8 14.47 1.81 19.08
N ALA A 9 14.26 1.15 17.94
CA ALA A 9 14.02 1.83 16.68
C ALA A 9 12.83 2.79 16.82
N ALA A 10 13.00 4.04 16.43
CA ALA A 10 11.94 5.06 16.50
C ALA A 10 10.74 4.71 15.58
N ALA A 11 10.98 3.94 14.52
CA ALA A 11 9.97 3.57 13.54
C ALA A 11 9.06 2.45 14.08
N ARG A 12 7.73 2.68 14.02
CA ARG A 12 6.70 1.71 14.46
C ARG A 12 6.09 1.01 13.26
N LYS A 13 5.79 -0.30 13.43
CA LYS A 13 5.06 -1.12 12.47
C LYS A 13 3.78 -1.57 13.12
N ILE A 14 2.64 -1.10 12.59
CA ILE A 14 1.33 -1.23 13.23
C ILE A 14 0.39 -1.95 12.26
N LEU A 15 -0.30 -2.97 12.76
CA LEU A 15 -1.43 -3.59 12.07
C LEU A 15 -2.72 -3.15 12.77
N VAL A 16 -3.62 -2.53 12.01
CA VAL A 16 -4.98 -2.17 12.44
C VAL A 16 -5.94 -3.15 11.79
N TYR A 17 -6.45 -4.08 12.59
CA TYR A 17 -7.34 -5.15 12.15
C TYR A 17 -8.74 -4.98 12.72
N GLY A 18 -9.76 -5.36 11.95
CA GLY A 18 -11.16 -5.36 12.40
C GLY A 18 -12.15 -5.47 11.23
N PRO A 19 -13.44 -5.69 11.50
CA PRO A 19 -14.46 -5.85 10.47
C PRO A 19 -14.60 -4.58 9.61
N PRO A 20 -15.18 -4.68 8.40
CA PRO A 20 -15.55 -3.51 7.60
C PRO A 20 -16.37 -2.51 8.40
N LYS A 21 -16.19 -1.21 8.11
CA LYS A 21 -16.90 -0.09 8.77
C LYS A 21 -16.64 0.08 10.27
N SER A 22 -15.62 -0.56 10.84
CA SER A 22 -15.24 -0.39 12.26
C SER A 22 -14.45 0.90 12.56
N GLY A 23 -14.23 1.78 11.57
CA GLY A 23 -13.54 3.06 11.75
C GLY A 23 -12.02 2.98 11.65
N LYS A 24 -11.44 1.91 11.12
CA LYS A 24 -9.98 1.74 10.97
C LYS A 24 -9.32 2.88 10.18
N THR A 25 -9.86 3.18 8.99
CA THR A 25 -9.39 4.27 8.12
C THR A 25 -9.45 5.61 8.85
N ASP A 26 -10.55 5.90 9.56
CA ASP A 26 -10.70 7.12 10.36
C ASP A 26 -9.65 7.20 11.49
N LEU A 27 -9.43 6.10 12.21
CA LEU A 27 -8.42 6.02 13.26
C LEU A 27 -7.01 6.33 12.72
N VAL A 28 -6.64 5.69 11.61
CA VAL A 28 -5.31 5.85 10.99
C VAL A 28 -5.15 7.25 10.40
N GLY A 29 -6.19 7.80 9.77
CA GLY A 29 -6.18 9.14 9.19
C GLY A 29 -5.84 10.24 10.21
N ARG A 30 -6.20 10.06 11.48
CA ARG A 30 -5.89 11.00 12.57
C ARG A 30 -4.40 11.11 12.88
N LEU A 31 -3.57 10.17 12.44
CA LEU A 31 -2.11 10.29 12.54
C LEU A 31 -1.59 11.50 11.76
N ALA A 32 -2.35 11.99 10.77
CA ALA A 32 -2.03 13.20 10.00
C ALA A 32 -1.96 14.47 10.85
N GLU A 33 -2.43 14.45 12.10
CA GLU A 33 -2.19 15.53 13.07
C GLU A 33 -0.70 15.76 13.34
N LYS A 34 0.12 14.70 13.31
CA LYS A 34 1.53 14.74 13.72
C LYS A 34 2.51 14.25 12.68
N TYR A 35 2.06 13.50 11.68
CA TYR A 35 2.89 12.82 10.71
C TYR A 35 2.47 13.15 9.28
N LYS A 36 3.40 13.02 8.34
CA LYS A 36 3.11 13.00 6.92
C LYS A 36 2.70 11.58 6.52
N LEU A 37 1.46 11.40 6.05
CA LEU A 37 0.94 10.11 5.63
C LEU A 37 1.09 9.93 4.13
N HIS A 38 1.74 8.86 3.71
CA HIS A 38 1.81 8.39 2.33
C HIS A 38 0.81 7.24 2.19
N TRP A 39 -0.39 7.55 1.73
CA TRP A 39 -1.54 6.64 1.76
C TRP A 39 -1.71 5.89 0.45
N LEU A 40 -1.41 4.59 0.43
CA LEU A 40 -1.73 3.70 -0.67
C LEU A 40 -3.16 3.18 -0.50
N ASP A 41 -4.10 3.77 -1.25
CA ASP A 41 -5.53 3.44 -1.22
C ASP A 41 -5.84 2.37 -2.27
N LEU A 42 -6.00 1.13 -1.84
CA LEU A 42 -6.22 -0.04 -2.68
C LEU A 42 -7.71 -0.42 -2.79
N GLU A 43 -8.56 0.17 -1.94
CA GLU A 43 -10.00 -0.18 -1.82
C GLU A 43 -10.94 1.02 -1.98
N ASP A 44 -10.42 2.20 -2.38
CA ASP A 44 -11.17 3.47 -2.42
C ASP A 44 -11.75 3.87 -1.04
N GLY A 45 -11.08 3.43 0.05
CA GLY A 45 -11.48 3.65 1.44
C GLY A 45 -11.28 5.07 1.93
N ILE A 46 -10.40 5.83 1.28
CA ILE A 46 -10.02 7.21 1.66
C ILE A 46 -11.21 8.17 1.73
N LYS A 47 -12.27 7.92 0.99
CA LYS A 47 -13.51 8.72 1.01
C LYS A 47 -14.11 8.84 2.43
N THR A 48 -13.88 7.85 3.28
CA THR A 48 -14.30 7.89 4.68
C THR A 48 -13.71 9.09 5.41
N LEU A 49 -12.46 9.47 5.12
CA LEU A 49 -11.80 10.61 5.77
C LEU A 49 -12.42 11.94 5.37
N LEU A 50 -12.85 12.07 4.11
CA LEU A 50 -13.47 13.32 3.60
C LEU A 50 -14.78 13.67 4.31
N HIS A 51 -15.47 12.65 4.84
CA HIS A 51 -16.78 12.79 5.49
C HIS A 51 -16.72 12.54 7.00
N SER A 52 -15.53 12.25 7.56
CA SER A 52 -15.37 11.99 8.99
C SER A 52 -15.45 13.29 9.79
N PRO A 53 -16.37 13.37 10.77
CA PRO A 53 -16.44 14.53 11.67
C PRO A 53 -15.22 14.66 12.61
N ARG A 54 -14.38 13.62 12.66
CA ARG A 54 -13.17 13.57 13.48
C ARG A 54 -11.91 14.01 12.74
N MET A 55 -11.98 14.12 11.39
CA MET A 55 -10.90 14.62 10.56
C MET A 55 -10.96 16.13 10.46
N LYS A 56 -9.92 16.79 10.93
CA LYS A 56 -9.78 18.24 10.75
C LYS A 56 -9.24 18.54 9.35
N LYS A 57 -9.76 19.60 8.74
CA LYS A 57 -9.37 20.01 7.38
C LYS A 57 -7.87 20.31 7.27
N GLU A 58 -7.27 20.89 8.30
CA GLU A 58 -5.84 21.18 8.39
C GLU A 58 -4.96 19.93 8.34
N TRP A 59 -5.44 18.79 8.84
CA TRP A 59 -4.68 17.53 8.83
C TRP A 59 -4.65 16.88 7.43
N MET A 60 -5.68 17.15 6.61
CA MET A 60 -5.77 16.57 5.25
C MET A 60 -4.59 16.98 4.37
N GLY A 61 -4.00 18.17 4.60
CA GLY A 61 -2.81 18.62 3.90
C GLY A 61 -1.55 17.79 4.16
N ASN A 62 -1.55 16.98 5.24
CA ASN A 62 -0.46 16.07 5.58
C ASN A 62 -0.66 14.66 5.00
N ILE A 63 -1.71 14.44 4.17
CA ILE A 63 -1.97 13.15 3.53
C ILE A 63 -1.67 13.25 2.05
N GLU A 64 -0.65 12.54 1.62
CA GLU A 64 -0.34 12.32 0.20
C GLU A 64 -1.01 11.04 -0.26
N LEU A 65 -2.00 11.15 -1.15
CA LEU A 65 -2.85 10.04 -1.56
C LEU A 65 -2.38 9.43 -2.87
N TYR A 66 -2.22 8.12 -2.87
CA TYR A 66 -1.93 7.30 -4.04
C TYR A 66 -3.09 6.33 -4.27
N LYS A 67 -4.01 6.69 -5.18
CA LYS A 67 -5.12 5.81 -5.56
C LYS A 67 -4.62 4.72 -6.50
N ILE A 68 -4.85 3.47 -6.12
CA ILE A 68 -4.40 2.30 -6.86
C ILE A 68 -5.61 1.41 -7.14
N PRO A 69 -6.37 1.71 -8.21
CA PRO A 69 -7.52 0.89 -8.60
C PRO A 69 -7.06 -0.49 -9.04
N ASP A 70 -7.31 -1.48 -8.22
CA ASP A 70 -6.90 -2.86 -8.45
C ASP A 70 -8.04 -3.66 -9.07
N THR A 71 -7.72 -4.46 -10.08
CA THR A 71 -8.67 -5.35 -10.74
C THR A 71 -8.05 -6.73 -10.93
N GLN A 72 -8.90 -7.74 -11.14
CA GLN A 72 -8.44 -9.11 -11.41
C GLN A 72 -7.47 -9.17 -12.61
N MET A 73 -7.76 -8.42 -13.69
CA MET A 73 -6.95 -8.40 -14.90
C MET A 73 -5.74 -7.45 -14.81
N THR A 74 -5.80 -6.48 -13.91
CA THR A 74 -4.74 -5.49 -13.70
C THR A 74 -4.43 -5.42 -12.21
N PRO A 75 -3.55 -6.29 -11.70
CA PRO A 75 -3.16 -6.34 -10.29
C PRO A 75 -2.20 -5.19 -9.95
N ALA A 76 -2.73 -3.95 -10.03
CA ALA A 76 -1.98 -2.70 -9.89
C ALA A 76 -1.35 -2.55 -8.51
N ALA A 77 -2.03 -3.02 -7.47
CA ALA A 77 -1.56 -2.89 -6.10
C ALA A 77 -0.23 -3.62 -5.88
N ILE A 78 -0.14 -4.89 -6.28
CA ILE A 78 1.08 -5.67 -6.11
C ILE A 78 2.19 -5.20 -7.06
N GLU A 79 1.88 -4.86 -8.31
CA GLU A 79 2.86 -4.34 -9.27
C GLU A 79 3.48 -3.03 -8.77
N THR A 80 2.65 -2.10 -8.26
CA THR A 80 3.10 -0.82 -7.72
C THR A 80 3.91 -1.03 -6.46
N MET A 81 3.45 -1.86 -5.54
CA MET A 81 4.17 -2.14 -4.30
C MET A 81 5.57 -2.72 -4.55
N LEU A 82 5.69 -3.70 -5.44
CA LEU A 82 6.99 -4.28 -5.81
C LEU A 82 7.94 -3.26 -6.45
N ARG A 83 7.44 -2.26 -7.18
CA ARG A 83 8.25 -1.18 -7.76
C ARG A 83 8.68 -0.16 -6.72
N ILE A 84 7.79 0.27 -5.84
CA ILE A 84 8.09 1.19 -4.73
C ILE A 84 9.21 0.62 -3.85
N LEU A 85 9.15 -0.68 -3.53
CA LEU A 85 10.14 -1.34 -2.68
C LEU A 85 11.52 -1.50 -3.30
N LYS A 86 11.68 -1.32 -4.62
CA LYS A 86 13.00 -1.25 -5.27
C LYS A 86 13.76 0.03 -4.93
N GLY A 87 13.09 1.02 -4.36
CA GLY A 87 13.65 2.33 -4.04
C GLY A 87 13.74 3.26 -5.26
N GLY A 88 14.27 4.47 -5.01
CA GLY A 88 14.26 5.55 -5.99
C GLY A 88 12.86 6.13 -6.21
N THR A 89 12.78 7.17 -7.03
CA THR A 89 11.49 7.82 -7.33
C THR A 89 10.67 6.99 -8.29
N GLN A 90 9.46 6.65 -7.89
CA GLN A 90 8.46 5.95 -8.68
C GLN A 90 7.28 6.87 -8.95
N ASN A 91 6.85 7.00 -10.21
CA ASN A 91 5.74 7.86 -10.60
C ASN A 91 4.46 7.03 -10.69
N ILE A 92 3.55 7.19 -9.73
CA ILE A 92 2.27 6.49 -9.72
C ILE A 92 1.27 7.26 -10.56
N CYS A 93 0.80 6.67 -11.66
CA CYS A 93 -0.16 7.34 -12.54
C CYS A 93 -1.56 7.37 -11.93
N HIS A 94 -2.28 8.47 -12.14
CA HIS A 94 -3.61 8.65 -11.55
C HIS A 94 -4.68 7.75 -12.19
N THR A 95 -4.48 7.35 -13.45
CA THR A 95 -5.49 6.56 -14.20
C THR A 95 -5.49 5.08 -13.80
N HIS A 96 -4.29 4.47 -13.67
CA HIS A 96 -4.18 3.02 -13.44
C HIS A 96 -3.60 2.68 -12.06
N GLY A 97 -3.10 3.67 -11.30
CA GLY A 97 -2.42 3.45 -10.02
C GLY A 97 -1.11 2.66 -10.13
N ILE A 98 -0.56 2.51 -11.33
CA ILE A 98 0.67 1.72 -11.57
C ILE A 98 1.89 2.64 -11.54
N ALA A 99 2.88 2.26 -10.74
CA ALA A 99 4.16 2.97 -10.70
C ALA A 99 4.88 2.84 -12.05
N ASN A 100 5.35 3.98 -12.59
CA ASN A 100 6.02 4.07 -13.90
C ASN A 100 5.22 3.40 -15.04
N CYS A 101 3.93 3.69 -15.10
CA CYS A 101 3.02 3.14 -16.10
C CYS A 101 3.42 3.55 -17.52
N VAL A 102 3.73 2.57 -18.38
CA VAL A 102 4.18 2.81 -19.75
C VAL A 102 3.10 3.52 -20.59
N LYS A 103 1.83 3.12 -20.41
CA LYS A 103 0.69 3.72 -21.15
C LYS A 103 0.52 5.20 -20.79
N CYS A 104 0.57 5.53 -19.50
CA CYS A 104 0.41 6.92 -19.03
C CYS A 104 1.61 7.79 -19.39
N LYS A 105 2.82 7.23 -19.40
CA LYS A 105 4.02 7.95 -19.85
C LYS A 105 3.94 8.37 -21.33
N ALA A 106 3.34 7.52 -22.16
CA ALA A 106 3.17 7.81 -23.59
C ALA A 106 2.14 8.92 -23.87
N THR A 107 1.25 9.22 -22.93
CA THR A 107 0.14 10.19 -23.06
C THR A 107 0.28 11.42 -22.16
N ASP A 108 1.43 11.59 -21.50
CA ASP A 108 1.67 12.66 -20.52
C ASP A 108 0.58 12.76 -19.43
N ALA A 109 0.00 11.62 -19.06
CA ALA A 109 -1.03 11.57 -18.04
C ALA A 109 -0.48 11.96 -16.65
N PRO A 110 -1.27 12.60 -15.77
CA PRO A 110 -0.82 13.04 -14.46
C PRO A 110 -0.39 11.88 -13.56
N TYR A 111 0.64 12.14 -12.75
CA TYR A 111 1.16 11.19 -11.78
C TYR A 111 1.56 11.86 -10.47
N THR A 112 1.65 11.07 -9.39
CA THR A 112 2.23 11.49 -8.11
C THR A 112 3.51 10.70 -7.85
N PRO A 113 4.66 11.37 -7.62
CA PRO A 113 5.91 10.69 -7.33
C PRO A 113 5.92 10.17 -5.89
N ILE A 114 6.54 9.00 -5.67
CA ILE A 114 6.84 8.46 -4.35
C ILE A 114 8.28 7.95 -4.32
N ASN A 115 9.00 8.22 -3.24
CA ASN A 115 10.33 7.68 -3.00
C ASN A 115 10.46 7.26 -1.54
N ILE A 116 10.22 5.99 -1.25
CA ILE A 116 10.31 5.48 0.12
C ILE A 116 11.72 5.51 0.71
N SER A 117 12.76 5.60 -0.13
CA SER A 117 14.14 5.70 0.35
C SER A 117 14.45 7.07 0.98
N SER A 118 13.59 8.08 0.75
CA SER A 118 13.70 9.40 1.36
C SER A 118 12.84 9.56 2.62
N PHE A 119 12.06 8.54 3.00
CA PHE A 119 11.19 8.62 4.18
C PHE A 119 12.00 8.57 5.47
N GLY A 120 11.60 9.39 6.43
CA GLY A 120 12.21 9.52 7.73
C GLY A 120 11.23 9.22 8.89
N PRO A 121 11.60 9.58 10.12
CA PRO A 121 10.82 9.28 11.32
C PRO A 121 9.47 10.02 11.39
N ASN A 122 9.24 11.03 10.55
CA ASN A 122 7.97 11.76 10.47
C ASN A 122 7.06 11.26 9.35
N ASP A 123 7.53 10.29 8.54
CA ASP A 123 6.76 9.72 7.46
C ASP A 123 6.09 8.41 7.89
N VAL A 124 4.84 8.22 7.48
CA VAL A 124 4.06 7.01 7.71
C VAL A 124 3.59 6.49 6.36
N LEU A 125 4.03 5.30 5.99
CA LEU A 125 3.45 4.57 4.87
C LEU A 125 2.20 3.84 5.35
N VAL A 126 1.04 4.17 4.76
CA VAL A 126 -0.24 3.51 5.06
C VAL A 126 -0.63 2.60 3.90
N LEU A 127 -0.89 1.33 4.20
CA LEU A 127 -1.44 0.34 3.26
C LEU A 127 -2.91 0.08 3.60
N ASP A 128 -3.82 0.58 2.78
CA ASP A 128 -5.28 0.40 2.94
C ASP A 128 -5.86 -0.28 1.69
N SER A 129 -5.97 -1.62 1.69
CA SER A 129 -5.73 -2.57 2.75
C SER A 129 -4.73 -3.67 2.35
N VAL A 130 -4.19 -4.35 3.37
CA VAL A 130 -3.38 -5.57 3.17
C VAL A 130 -4.21 -6.71 2.59
N SER A 131 -5.51 -6.78 2.92
CA SER A 131 -6.44 -7.76 2.36
C SER A 131 -6.50 -7.63 0.83
N GLN A 132 -6.63 -6.39 0.31
CA GLN A 132 -6.62 -6.15 -1.13
C GLN A 132 -5.26 -6.40 -1.77
N LEU A 133 -4.16 -6.05 -1.08
CA LEU A 133 -2.80 -6.37 -1.54
C LEU A 133 -2.60 -7.88 -1.70
N SER A 134 -3.11 -8.67 -0.75
CA SER A 134 -3.07 -10.13 -0.80
C SER A 134 -3.85 -10.69 -1.99
N LEU A 135 -5.06 -10.17 -2.25
CA LEU A 135 -5.85 -10.54 -3.42
C LEU A 135 -5.14 -10.17 -4.72
N SER A 136 -4.57 -8.97 -4.78
CA SER A 136 -3.78 -8.50 -5.93
C SER A 136 -2.58 -9.40 -6.23
N ALA A 137 -1.91 -9.92 -5.19
CA ALA A 137 -0.80 -10.86 -5.36
C ALA A 137 -1.27 -12.18 -5.99
N MET A 138 -2.43 -12.71 -5.60
CA MET A 138 -3.01 -13.89 -6.23
C MET A 138 -3.39 -13.62 -7.70
N ASN A 139 -4.04 -12.51 -7.98
CA ASN A 139 -4.38 -12.12 -9.34
C ASN A 139 -3.14 -11.96 -10.23
N TYR A 140 -2.04 -11.42 -9.67
CA TYR A 140 -0.76 -11.31 -10.36
C TYR A 140 -0.19 -12.67 -10.75
N ILE A 141 -0.25 -13.65 -9.86
CA ILE A 141 0.24 -15.02 -10.08
C ILE A 141 -0.60 -15.71 -11.16
N GLN A 142 -1.92 -15.53 -11.13
CA GLN A 142 -2.85 -16.19 -12.04
C GLN A 142 -3.08 -15.43 -13.36
N ARG A 143 -2.48 -14.26 -13.54
CA ARG A 143 -2.73 -13.36 -14.67
C ARG A 143 -2.63 -14.05 -16.05
N GLU A 144 -1.60 -14.87 -16.28
CA GLU A 144 -1.41 -15.55 -17.56
C GLU A 144 -2.51 -16.59 -17.84
N ILE A 145 -3.06 -17.20 -16.79
CA ILE A 145 -4.15 -18.17 -16.87
C ILE A 145 -5.44 -17.45 -17.24
N LEU A 146 -5.71 -16.31 -16.57
CA LEU A 146 -6.88 -15.48 -16.82
C LEU A 146 -6.86 -14.90 -18.26
N LEU A 147 -5.69 -14.51 -18.75
CA LEU A 147 -5.51 -14.00 -20.11
C LEU A 147 -5.74 -15.07 -21.21
N LYS A 148 -5.76 -16.35 -20.85
CA LYS A 148 -6.10 -17.48 -21.73
C LYS A 148 -7.55 -17.91 -21.60
N ASP A 149 -8.42 -17.04 -21.08
CA ASP A 149 -9.87 -17.25 -20.89
C ASP A 149 -10.22 -18.46 -19.98
N ASN A 150 -9.28 -18.85 -19.12
CA ASN A 150 -9.52 -19.93 -18.15
C ASN A 150 -9.91 -19.36 -16.78
N PHE A 151 -11.08 -18.71 -16.72
CA PHE A 151 -11.59 -18.07 -15.52
C PHE A 151 -12.03 -19.06 -14.41
N ASP A 152 -12.26 -20.32 -14.76
CA ASP A 152 -12.71 -21.35 -13.80
C ASP A 152 -11.55 -22.02 -13.05
N LYS A 153 -10.31 -21.75 -13.45
CA LYS A 153 -9.16 -22.35 -12.77
C LYS A 153 -9.01 -21.76 -11.37
N LYS A 154 -9.27 -22.58 -10.37
CA LYS A 154 -9.02 -22.23 -8.96
C LYS A 154 -7.52 -22.21 -8.67
N PRO A 155 -7.05 -21.33 -7.76
CA PRO A 155 -5.70 -21.36 -7.25
C PRO A 155 -5.34 -22.72 -6.67
N ASP A 156 -4.14 -23.21 -6.96
CA ASP A 156 -3.60 -24.43 -6.38
C ASP A 156 -2.63 -24.13 -5.21
N TRP A 157 -2.11 -25.15 -4.56
CA TRP A 157 -1.19 -25.01 -3.42
C TRP A 157 0.09 -24.24 -3.77
N ASP A 158 0.60 -24.39 -5.00
CA ASP A 158 1.79 -23.69 -5.45
C ASP A 158 1.52 -22.19 -5.64
N ASP A 159 0.32 -21.83 -6.10
CA ASP A 159 -0.12 -20.42 -6.22
C ASP A 159 -0.17 -19.76 -4.83
N TYR A 160 -0.74 -20.44 -3.82
CA TYR A 160 -0.74 -19.93 -2.44
C TYR A 160 0.67 -19.83 -1.85
N ALA A 161 1.53 -20.79 -2.13
CA ALA A 161 2.91 -20.75 -1.69
C ALA A 161 3.69 -19.57 -2.33
N LYS A 162 3.46 -19.27 -3.61
CA LYS A 162 4.02 -18.11 -4.30
C LYS A 162 3.50 -16.81 -3.71
N GLN A 163 2.18 -16.71 -3.48
CA GLN A 163 1.55 -15.55 -2.85
C GLN A 163 2.17 -15.27 -1.48
N GLY A 164 2.28 -16.29 -0.63
CA GLY A 164 2.90 -16.18 0.69
C GLY A 164 4.33 -15.63 0.61
N ARG A 165 5.16 -16.17 -0.27
CA ARG A 165 6.55 -15.69 -0.47
C ARG A 165 6.63 -14.23 -0.93
N ILE A 166 5.73 -13.80 -1.81
CA ILE A 166 5.69 -12.40 -2.27
C ILE A 166 5.35 -11.48 -1.09
N LEU A 167 4.31 -11.81 -0.32
CA LEU A 167 3.87 -11.01 0.83
C LEU A 167 4.93 -10.99 1.94
N GLU A 168 5.52 -12.14 2.26
CA GLU A 168 6.62 -12.25 3.24
C GLU A 168 7.78 -11.32 2.86
N ARG A 169 8.20 -11.32 1.60
CA ARG A 169 9.26 -10.44 1.12
C ARG A 169 8.90 -8.96 1.26
N ILE A 170 7.67 -8.58 0.92
CA ILE A 170 7.18 -7.21 1.07
C ILE A 170 7.25 -6.79 2.54
N PHE A 171 6.67 -7.58 3.44
CA PHE A 171 6.61 -7.24 4.85
C PHE A 171 7.97 -7.28 5.53
N SER A 172 8.88 -8.16 5.13
CA SER A 172 10.26 -8.16 5.63
C SER A 172 10.99 -6.86 5.30
N ILE A 173 10.83 -6.33 4.07
CA ILE A 173 11.41 -5.05 3.68
C ILE A 173 10.79 -3.90 4.48
N LEU A 174 9.47 -3.87 4.61
CA LEU A 174 8.76 -2.84 5.36
C LEU A 174 9.09 -2.87 6.86
N GLN A 175 9.31 -4.06 7.42
CA GLN A 175 9.70 -4.22 8.82
C GLN A 175 11.08 -3.62 9.09
N ALA A 176 12.02 -3.74 8.14
CA ALA A 176 13.36 -3.17 8.24
C ALA A 176 13.43 -1.67 7.93
N ALA A 177 12.36 -1.06 7.41
CA ALA A 177 12.33 0.33 6.98
C ALA A 177 12.53 1.31 8.16
N PRO A 178 13.23 2.46 7.97
CA PRO A 178 13.49 3.43 9.03
C PRO A 178 12.32 4.38 9.33
N PHE A 179 11.20 4.23 8.63
CA PHE A 179 9.98 5.04 8.76
C PHE A 179 8.81 4.22 9.32
N HIS A 180 7.75 4.88 9.74
CA HIS A 180 6.56 4.20 10.26
C HIS A 180 5.77 3.50 9.15
N VAL A 181 5.19 2.34 9.47
CA VAL A 181 4.28 1.62 8.57
C VAL A 181 3.01 1.29 9.31
N VAL A 182 1.88 1.59 8.71
CA VAL A 182 0.55 1.21 9.20
C VAL A 182 -0.15 0.38 8.13
N CYS A 183 -0.51 -0.84 8.49
CA CYS A 183 -1.26 -1.76 7.67
C CYS A 183 -2.70 -1.85 8.16
N ILE A 184 -3.67 -1.61 7.28
CA ILE A 184 -5.10 -1.81 7.57
C ILE A 184 -5.51 -3.16 6.98
N SER A 185 -6.29 -3.96 7.73
CA SER A 185 -6.77 -5.27 7.28
C SER A 185 -8.20 -5.54 7.78
N HIS A 186 -8.88 -6.42 7.08
CA HIS A 186 -10.23 -6.91 7.39
C HIS A 186 -10.19 -8.34 7.89
#